data_dad575fbb237b46e3432bf2dff62b130
#
_entry.id   dad575fbb237b46e3432bf2dff62b130
#
_cell.length_a   1.000
_cell.length_b   1.000
_cell.length_c   1.000
_cell.angle_alpha   90.00
_cell.angle_beta   90.00
_cell.angle_gamma   90.00
#
_symmetry.space_group_name_H-M   'P 1'
#
loop_
_entity.id
_entity.type
_entity.pdbx_description
1 polymer ?
#
loop_
_entity_poly.entity_id
_entity_poly.type
_entity_poly.pdbx_seq_one_letter_code
_entity_poly.pdbx_strand_id
1 'polypeptide(L)'
;MYGGTELFIAQLALGLKAQGIEPVVYTNGESTIDVEKRWLYETPQWPIEGEIYDNLKDLNHTAWSIRDAMETCDVIHLNNVAGLVCSRFVEKPFVYTVHHPHVPGLNEFYAFYPDTCYVTISDFQKKKLGLPRMKTIHHGLDLSVYEPVLKKQQYLSFLGRIAPIKGTHLAIQAAKQSGIPLKIAGEVQPRFKDYFDSEIKPHLDGKFIEFIGEADLKTKNELLGNSLALLFPILWDEPFGLVMIEAMACGTPVLAFPGGAVPEVVKDGVSGYICSSVEEMAGRAKNLDLDAATVRRYAEKNFSLNGMVSSYVQLYSEIVARGQRKTDDTEAGQRAVA
;
A
#
# COMPACT_ATOMS: atom_id res chain seq x y z
N MET A 1 5.03 -13.63 -6.74
CA MET A 1 4.75 -12.21 -7.06
C MET A 1 4.12 -11.59 -5.83
N TYR A 2 4.58 -10.41 -5.41
CA TYR A 2 4.20 -9.82 -4.12
C TYR A 2 3.60 -8.44 -4.37
N GLY A 3 2.27 -8.30 -4.25
CA GLY A 3 1.57 -7.04 -4.39
C GLY A 3 1.43 -6.31 -3.04
N GLY A 4 1.28 -4.98 -3.07
CA GLY A 4 1.12 -4.18 -1.85
C GLY A 4 -0.17 -4.48 -1.08
N THR A 5 -1.24 -4.84 -1.78
CA THR A 5 -2.54 -5.17 -1.18
C THR A 5 -2.48 -6.51 -0.44
N GLU A 6 -1.85 -7.52 -1.02
CA GLU A 6 -1.69 -8.85 -0.39
C GLU A 6 -0.83 -8.76 0.88
N LEU A 7 0.26 -7.97 0.82
CA LEU A 7 1.08 -7.69 2.00
C LEU A 7 0.26 -7.00 3.09
N PHE A 8 -0.50 -5.99 2.73
CA PHE A 8 -1.37 -5.27 3.67
C PHE A 8 -2.36 -6.22 4.35
N ILE A 9 -3.09 -7.04 3.57
CA ILE A 9 -4.08 -7.99 4.12
C ILE A 9 -3.41 -8.96 5.08
N ALA A 10 -2.28 -9.55 4.69
CA ALA A 10 -1.55 -10.50 5.52
C ALA A 10 -1.06 -9.86 6.82
N GLN A 11 -0.44 -8.68 6.76
CA GLN A 11 0.06 -7.98 7.93
C GLN A 11 -1.07 -7.50 8.86
N LEU A 12 -2.18 -6.99 8.29
CA LEU A 12 -3.34 -6.60 9.09
C LEU A 12 -3.93 -7.80 9.81
N ALA A 13 -4.15 -8.92 9.14
CA ALA A 13 -4.72 -10.12 9.76
C ALA A 13 -3.83 -10.68 10.88
N LEU A 14 -2.53 -10.80 10.63
CA LEU A 14 -1.57 -11.25 11.66
C LEU A 14 -1.52 -10.29 12.86
N GLY A 15 -1.55 -9.00 12.60
CA GLY A 15 -1.55 -7.98 13.63
C GLY A 15 -2.85 -7.97 14.44
N LEU A 16 -4.01 -8.19 13.82
CA LEU A 16 -5.30 -8.34 14.50
C LEU A 16 -5.29 -9.56 15.42
N LYS A 17 -4.81 -10.73 14.94
CA LYS A 17 -4.64 -11.94 15.75
C LYS A 17 -3.76 -11.67 16.98
N ALA A 18 -2.66 -10.96 16.81
CA ALA A 18 -1.76 -10.59 17.90
C ALA A 18 -2.41 -9.65 18.93
N GLN A 19 -3.46 -8.91 18.57
CA GLN A 19 -4.26 -8.07 19.48
C GLN A 19 -5.53 -8.74 20.01
N GLY A 20 -5.67 -10.06 19.83
CA GLY A 20 -6.79 -10.84 20.36
C GLY A 20 -8.09 -10.72 19.54
N ILE A 21 -8.02 -10.22 18.32
CA ILE A 21 -9.12 -10.28 17.34
C ILE A 21 -8.98 -11.60 16.57
N GLU A 22 -10.09 -12.20 16.19
CA GLU A 22 -10.13 -13.44 15.40
C GLU A 22 -10.38 -13.11 13.92
N PRO A 23 -9.35 -12.87 13.10
CA PRO A 23 -9.52 -12.58 11.69
C PRO A 23 -9.76 -13.87 10.91
N VAL A 24 -10.71 -13.83 9.97
CA VAL A 24 -10.91 -14.85 8.94
C VAL A 24 -10.50 -14.25 7.59
N VAL A 25 -9.53 -14.86 6.93
CA VAL A 25 -9.06 -14.40 5.62
C VAL A 25 -9.61 -15.29 4.51
N TYR A 26 -10.39 -14.71 3.62
CA TYR A 26 -10.88 -15.37 2.42
C TYR A 26 -9.86 -15.21 1.30
N THR A 27 -9.25 -16.33 0.90
CA THR A 27 -8.10 -16.35 -0.01
C THR A 27 -8.12 -17.60 -0.89
N ASN A 28 -6.98 -18.10 -1.37
CA ASN A 28 -6.86 -19.41 -2.03
C ASN A 28 -6.31 -20.45 -1.05
N GLY A 29 -6.49 -21.74 -1.38
CA GLY A 29 -6.05 -22.86 -0.53
C GLY A 29 -4.54 -22.90 -0.27
N GLU A 30 -3.74 -22.50 -1.24
CA GLU A 30 -2.27 -22.47 -1.17
C GLU A 30 -1.72 -21.36 -0.26
N SER A 31 -2.55 -20.43 0.22
CA SER A 31 -2.09 -19.36 1.13
C SER A 31 -1.48 -19.94 2.40
N THR A 32 -0.33 -19.43 2.82
CA THR A 32 0.41 -19.86 4.02
C THR A 32 0.20 -18.95 5.22
N ILE A 33 -0.81 -18.05 5.17
CA ILE A 33 -1.09 -17.12 6.27
C ILE A 33 -1.46 -17.87 7.56
N ASP A 34 -0.90 -17.45 8.69
CA ASP A 34 -1.13 -18.06 10.00
C ASP A 34 -2.31 -17.42 10.77
N VAL A 35 -3.48 -17.40 10.11
CA VAL A 35 -4.79 -17.09 10.71
C VAL A 35 -5.82 -18.05 10.15
N GLU A 36 -7.05 -18.03 10.68
CA GLU A 36 -8.15 -18.77 10.05
C GLU A 36 -8.31 -18.29 8.60
N LYS A 37 -8.27 -19.25 7.68
CA LYS A 37 -8.45 -18.97 6.25
C LYS A 37 -9.54 -19.85 5.67
N ARG A 38 -10.29 -19.28 4.74
CA ARG A 38 -11.33 -19.99 3.99
C ARG A 38 -11.15 -19.72 2.51
N TRP A 39 -11.48 -20.69 1.66
CA TRP A 39 -11.28 -20.59 0.23
C TRP A 39 -12.33 -21.35 -0.57
N LEU A 40 -12.63 -20.80 -1.73
CA LEU A 40 -13.48 -21.46 -2.73
C LEU A 40 -12.60 -22.13 -3.81
N TYR A 41 -11.46 -21.53 -4.12
CA TYR A 41 -10.50 -22.03 -5.10
C TYR A 41 -9.20 -22.44 -4.41
N GLU A 42 -8.72 -23.65 -4.69
CA GLU A 42 -7.49 -24.18 -4.12
C GLU A 42 -6.27 -23.38 -4.58
N THR A 43 -6.18 -23.09 -5.89
CA THR A 43 -5.05 -22.40 -6.50
C THR A 43 -5.37 -20.91 -6.75
N PRO A 44 -4.33 -20.03 -6.80
CA PRO A 44 -4.53 -18.64 -7.19
C PRO A 44 -5.19 -18.52 -8.57
N GLN A 45 -6.15 -17.60 -8.69
CA GLN A 45 -6.84 -17.31 -9.94
C GLN A 45 -6.29 -16.05 -10.64
N TRP A 46 -5.18 -15.54 -10.16
CA TRP A 46 -4.46 -14.41 -10.74
C TRP A 46 -3.30 -14.90 -11.64
N PRO A 47 -2.98 -14.23 -12.74
CA PRO A 47 -3.56 -12.96 -13.22
C PRO A 47 -4.94 -13.15 -13.84
N ILE A 48 -5.78 -12.11 -13.71
CA ILE A 48 -7.05 -12.01 -14.42
C ILE A 48 -6.73 -11.42 -15.80
N GLU A 49 -6.88 -12.22 -16.84
CA GLU A 49 -6.52 -11.83 -18.22
C GLU A 49 -7.63 -11.04 -18.95
N GLY A 50 -8.71 -10.71 -18.25
CA GLY A 50 -9.80 -9.90 -18.78
C GLY A 50 -10.89 -10.70 -19.47
N GLU A 51 -10.82 -12.01 -19.49
CA GLU A 51 -11.90 -12.86 -19.97
C GLU A 51 -13.11 -12.79 -19.04
N ILE A 52 -14.31 -12.91 -19.61
CA ILE A 52 -15.58 -12.87 -18.83
C ILE A 52 -15.56 -13.90 -17.71
N TYR A 53 -15.03 -15.08 -17.97
CA TYR A 53 -14.97 -16.18 -16.99
C TYR A 53 -14.09 -15.87 -15.80
N ASP A 54 -12.98 -15.17 -15.98
CA ASP A 54 -12.08 -14.78 -14.88
C ASP A 54 -12.71 -13.74 -13.96
N ASN A 55 -13.43 -12.77 -14.53
CA ASN A 55 -14.20 -11.81 -13.75
C ASN A 55 -15.35 -12.49 -12.98
N LEU A 56 -15.97 -13.52 -13.54
CA LEU A 56 -17.00 -14.31 -12.85
C LEU A 56 -16.43 -15.14 -11.70
N LYS A 57 -15.18 -15.62 -11.80
CA LYS A 57 -14.51 -16.32 -10.70
C LYS A 57 -14.29 -15.37 -9.50
N ASP A 58 -13.79 -14.15 -9.76
CA ASP A 58 -13.60 -13.14 -8.70
C ASP A 58 -14.93 -12.77 -8.04
N LEU A 59 -15.97 -12.52 -8.85
CA LEU A 59 -17.31 -12.23 -8.32
C LEU A 59 -17.89 -13.40 -7.53
N ASN A 60 -17.72 -14.64 -8.00
CA ASN A 60 -18.19 -15.84 -7.32
C ASN A 60 -17.47 -16.04 -5.97
N HIS A 61 -16.14 -15.89 -5.94
CA HIS A 61 -15.37 -15.93 -4.71
C HIS A 61 -15.83 -14.85 -3.73
N THR A 62 -16.00 -13.62 -4.19
CA THR A 62 -16.44 -12.47 -3.39
C THR A 62 -17.83 -12.72 -2.79
N ALA A 63 -18.80 -13.17 -3.59
CA ALA A 63 -20.17 -13.43 -3.12
C ALA A 63 -20.21 -14.59 -2.11
N TRP A 64 -19.47 -15.66 -2.37
CA TRP A 64 -19.34 -16.79 -1.45
C TRP A 64 -18.70 -16.37 -0.13
N SER A 65 -17.61 -15.62 -0.17
CA SER A 65 -16.91 -15.12 1.03
C SER A 65 -17.81 -14.25 1.90
N ILE A 66 -18.55 -13.34 1.30
CA ILE A 66 -19.46 -12.44 2.03
C ILE A 66 -20.61 -13.22 2.64
N ARG A 67 -21.19 -14.22 1.94
CA ARG A 67 -22.23 -15.07 2.49
C ARG A 67 -21.77 -15.82 3.72
N ASP A 68 -20.58 -16.37 3.69
CA ASP A 68 -20.01 -17.09 4.82
C ASP A 68 -19.68 -16.14 5.99
N ALA A 69 -19.11 -14.97 5.68
CA ALA A 69 -18.79 -13.95 6.68
C ALA A 69 -20.03 -13.36 7.39
N MET A 70 -21.19 -13.26 6.72
CA MET A 70 -22.44 -12.79 7.34
C MET A 70 -22.80 -13.58 8.59
N GLU A 71 -22.54 -14.89 8.59
CA GLU A 71 -22.94 -15.79 9.67
C GLU A 71 -21.90 -15.84 10.79
N THR A 72 -20.64 -15.55 10.48
CA THR A 72 -19.51 -15.84 11.37
C THR A 72 -18.73 -14.61 11.84
N CYS A 73 -18.87 -13.45 11.19
CA CYS A 73 -18.08 -12.26 11.48
C CYS A 73 -18.93 -11.08 11.96
N ASP A 74 -18.34 -10.21 12.79
CA ASP A 74 -18.98 -8.97 13.27
C ASP A 74 -18.80 -7.82 12.27
N VAL A 75 -17.72 -7.81 11.51
CA VAL A 75 -17.37 -6.80 10.49
C VAL A 75 -16.86 -7.48 9.25
N ILE A 76 -17.28 -7.01 8.09
CA ILE A 76 -16.78 -7.45 6.78
C ILE A 76 -15.84 -6.38 6.23
N HIS A 77 -14.56 -6.71 6.08
CA HIS A 77 -13.55 -5.81 5.54
C HIS A 77 -13.20 -6.18 4.10
N LEU A 78 -13.56 -5.32 3.17
CA LEU A 78 -13.33 -5.48 1.73
C LEU A 78 -12.02 -4.84 1.29
N ASN A 79 -11.34 -5.52 0.38
CA ASN A 79 -10.16 -5.02 -0.33
C ASN A 79 -10.36 -5.02 -1.86
N ASN A 80 -11.56 -5.37 -2.33
CA ASN A 80 -11.98 -5.29 -3.73
C ASN A 80 -13.29 -4.51 -3.87
N VAL A 81 -13.50 -3.91 -5.03
CA VAL A 81 -14.68 -3.07 -5.33
C VAL A 81 -15.95 -3.91 -5.45
N ALA A 82 -15.83 -5.13 -6.00
CA ALA A 82 -16.99 -5.99 -6.32
C ALA A 82 -17.81 -6.32 -5.06
N GLY A 83 -17.17 -6.47 -3.91
CA GLY A 83 -17.82 -6.76 -2.64
C GLY A 83 -18.81 -5.69 -2.16
N LEU A 84 -18.65 -4.43 -2.59
CA LEU A 84 -19.56 -3.35 -2.21
C LEU A 84 -21.01 -3.60 -2.63
N VAL A 85 -21.22 -4.28 -3.76
CA VAL A 85 -22.58 -4.60 -4.26
C VAL A 85 -23.35 -5.42 -3.22
N CYS A 86 -22.67 -6.33 -2.52
CA CYS A 86 -23.29 -7.21 -1.53
C CYS A 86 -23.71 -6.45 -0.25
N SER A 87 -23.17 -5.28 0.02
CA SER A 87 -23.53 -4.48 1.21
C SER A 87 -25.00 -4.05 1.23
N ARG A 88 -25.71 -4.13 0.09
CA ARG A 88 -27.16 -3.86 0.00
C ARG A 88 -28.02 -4.96 0.58
N PHE A 89 -27.48 -6.16 0.73
CA PHE A 89 -28.23 -7.35 1.11
C PHE A 89 -27.75 -7.94 2.44
N VAL A 90 -26.78 -7.28 3.09
CA VAL A 90 -26.12 -7.78 4.29
C VAL A 90 -26.20 -6.71 5.38
N GLU A 91 -26.75 -7.05 6.53
CA GLU A 91 -26.92 -6.14 7.67
C GLU A 91 -25.60 -5.89 8.46
N LYS A 92 -24.59 -6.75 8.26
CA LYS A 92 -23.29 -6.58 8.90
C LYS A 92 -22.59 -5.30 8.40
N PRO A 93 -21.85 -4.61 9.26
CA PRO A 93 -21.11 -3.43 8.84
C PRO A 93 -19.98 -3.75 7.88
N PHE A 94 -19.85 -2.93 6.85
CA PHE A 94 -18.79 -3.03 5.84
C PHE A 94 -17.73 -1.94 6.05
N VAL A 95 -16.48 -2.37 5.97
CA VAL A 95 -15.30 -1.51 5.80
C VAL A 95 -14.71 -1.79 4.42
N TYR A 96 -14.32 -0.77 3.70
CA TYR A 96 -13.60 -0.92 2.43
C TYR A 96 -12.33 -0.08 2.43
N THR A 97 -11.16 -0.72 2.34
CA THR A 97 -9.90 0.00 2.17
C THR A 97 -9.61 0.23 0.70
N VAL A 98 -9.45 1.50 0.34
CA VAL A 98 -9.21 1.93 -1.05
C VAL A 98 -7.71 1.90 -1.33
N HIS A 99 -7.24 0.90 -2.08
CA HIS A 99 -5.82 0.70 -2.40
C HIS A 99 -5.37 1.34 -3.73
N HIS A 100 -6.30 1.80 -4.55
CA HIS A 100 -6.02 2.35 -5.87
C HIS A 100 -6.02 3.89 -5.86
N PRO A 101 -5.41 4.54 -6.87
CA PRO A 101 -5.50 5.97 -7.04
C PRO A 101 -6.95 6.41 -7.32
N HIS A 102 -7.19 7.72 -7.24
CA HIS A 102 -8.49 8.27 -7.60
C HIS A 102 -8.84 7.94 -9.07
N VAL A 103 -10.03 7.36 -9.25
CA VAL A 103 -10.63 7.07 -10.55
C VAL A 103 -12.04 7.67 -10.55
N PRO A 104 -12.35 8.67 -11.39
CA PRO A 104 -13.62 9.40 -11.33
C PRO A 104 -14.86 8.50 -11.36
N GLY A 105 -14.95 7.54 -12.28
CA GLY A 105 -16.07 6.62 -12.37
C GLY A 105 -16.24 5.71 -11.15
N LEU A 106 -15.15 5.38 -10.44
CA LEU A 106 -15.26 4.64 -9.18
C LEU A 106 -15.78 5.51 -8.03
N ASN A 107 -15.49 6.81 -8.01
CA ASN A 107 -16.07 7.72 -7.03
C ASN A 107 -17.60 7.77 -7.14
N GLU A 108 -18.11 7.87 -8.36
CA GLU A 108 -19.56 7.83 -8.61
C GLU A 108 -20.15 6.49 -8.16
N PHE A 109 -19.46 5.39 -8.42
CA PHE A 109 -19.86 4.07 -7.96
C PHE A 109 -19.91 3.96 -6.43
N TYR A 110 -18.90 4.46 -5.73
CA TYR A 110 -18.85 4.44 -4.26
C TYR A 110 -19.98 5.25 -3.62
N ALA A 111 -20.44 6.32 -4.25
CA ALA A 111 -21.55 7.13 -3.77
C ALA A 111 -22.87 6.36 -3.68
N PHE A 112 -23.02 5.22 -4.39
CA PHE A 112 -24.16 4.34 -4.23
C PHE A 112 -24.16 3.51 -2.94
N TYR A 113 -23.04 3.52 -2.16
CA TYR A 113 -22.88 2.75 -0.93
C TYR A 113 -22.51 3.65 0.26
N PRO A 114 -23.37 4.61 0.64
CA PRO A 114 -23.05 5.64 1.64
C PRO A 114 -22.91 5.08 3.07
N ASP A 115 -23.42 3.88 3.33
CA ASP A 115 -23.33 3.23 4.64
C ASP A 115 -22.02 2.46 4.85
N THR A 116 -21.26 2.20 3.81
CA THR A 116 -19.92 1.62 3.91
C THR A 116 -18.95 2.60 4.58
N CYS A 117 -18.12 2.10 5.48
CA CYS A 117 -17.01 2.86 6.03
C CYS A 117 -15.79 2.73 5.11
N TYR A 118 -15.46 3.81 4.42
CA TYR A 118 -14.30 3.85 3.54
C TYR A 118 -13.04 4.19 4.32
N VAL A 119 -12.00 3.35 4.19
CA VAL A 119 -10.66 3.67 4.68
C VAL A 119 -9.80 4.11 3.52
N THR A 120 -9.28 5.32 3.62
CA THR A 120 -8.27 5.84 2.70
C THR A 120 -6.88 5.67 3.31
N ILE A 121 -5.90 5.41 2.45
CA ILE A 121 -4.52 5.15 2.88
C ILE A 121 -3.66 6.43 2.94
N SER A 122 -4.26 7.58 2.57
CA SER A 122 -3.68 8.92 2.73
C SER A 122 -4.77 9.99 2.83
N ASP A 123 -4.46 11.12 3.41
CA ASP A 123 -5.37 12.27 3.46
C ASP A 123 -5.53 12.90 2.07
N PHE A 124 -4.50 12.84 1.22
CA PHE A 124 -4.61 13.20 -0.18
C PHE A 124 -5.71 12.39 -0.88
N GLN A 125 -5.70 11.07 -0.74
CA GLN A 125 -6.71 10.19 -1.31
C GLN A 125 -8.10 10.50 -0.75
N LYS A 126 -8.22 10.70 0.57
CA LYS A 126 -9.47 11.09 1.24
C LYS A 126 -10.05 12.37 0.66
N LYS A 127 -9.23 13.39 0.47
CA LYS A 127 -9.64 14.67 -0.13
C LYS A 127 -10.14 14.51 -1.55
N LYS A 128 -9.52 13.62 -2.34
CA LYS A 128 -9.93 13.35 -3.73
C LYS A 128 -11.24 12.55 -3.82
N LEU A 129 -11.46 11.61 -2.91
CA LEU A 129 -12.67 10.78 -2.90
C LEU A 129 -13.91 11.54 -2.41
N GLY A 130 -13.82 12.32 -1.35
CA GLY A 130 -14.90 13.17 -0.85
C GLY A 130 -16.18 12.44 -0.41
N LEU A 131 -16.10 11.19 0.05
CA LEU A 131 -17.24 10.37 0.47
C LEU A 131 -17.66 10.66 1.93
N PRO A 132 -18.92 10.41 2.33
CA PRO A 132 -19.45 10.84 3.64
C PRO A 132 -18.84 10.11 4.84
N ARG A 133 -18.46 8.84 4.70
CA ARG A 133 -17.94 8.01 5.81
C ARG A 133 -16.53 7.55 5.53
N MET A 134 -15.57 8.45 5.71
CA MET A 134 -14.17 8.13 5.46
C MET A 134 -13.29 8.34 6.69
N LYS A 135 -12.35 7.41 6.90
CA LYS A 135 -11.25 7.53 7.86
C LYS A 135 -9.93 7.30 7.12
N THR A 136 -8.94 8.15 7.37
CA THR A 136 -7.58 7.87 6.89
C THR A 136 -6.88 6.95 7.88
N ILE A 137 -6.33 5.85 7.39
CA ILE A 137 -5.41 4.98 8.13
C ILE A 137 -4.21 4.73 7.21
N HIS A 138 -3.10 5.34 7.53
CA HIS A 138 -1.86 5.13 6.78
C HIS A 138 -1.41 3.68 6.88
N HIS A 139 -0.79 3.16 5.83
CA HIS A 139 -0.14 1.86 5.90
C HIS A 139 0.97 1.87 6.95
N GLY A 140 1.07 0.76 7.66
CA GLY A 140 2.19 0.43 8.51
C GLY A 140 2.85 -0.87 8.05
N LEU A 141 4.13 -1.02 8.36
CA LEU A 141 4.88 -2.22 8.05
C LEU A 141 5.45 -2.83 9.33
N ASP A 142 5.67 -4.14 9.30
CA ASP A 142 6.56 -4.77 10.26
C ASP A 142 7.99 -4.31 9.98
N LEU A 143 8.41 -3.29 10.74
CA LEU A 143 9.72 -2.67 10.55
C LEU A 143 10.86 -3.55 11.09
N SER A 144 10.56 -4.63 11.83
CA SER A 144 11.57 -5.54 12.36
C SER A 144 12.26 -6.38 11.27
N VAL A 145 11.58 -6.58 10.13
CA VAL A 145 12.14 -7.31 8.99
C VAL A 145 13.06 -6.45 8.11
N TYR A 146 13.17 -5.14 8.41
CA TYR A 146 14.05 -4.20 7.70
C TYR A 146 15.23 -3.82 8.61
N GLU A 147 16.44 -4.15 8.16
CA GLU A 147 17.65 -3.91 8.93
C GLU A 147 18.22 -2.50 8.68
N PRO A 148 18.30 -1.64 9.71
CA PRO A 148 18.87 -0.32 9.52
C PRO A 148 20.39 -0.40 9.34
N VAL A 149 20.90 0.17 8.25
CA VAL A 149 22.33 0.27 7.97
C VAL A 149 22.77 1.72 8.17
N LEU A 150 23.62 1.96 9.17
CA LEU A 150 24.06 3.31 9.51
C LEU A 150 25.19 3.82 8.59
N LYS A 151 26.03 2.92 8.10
CA LYS A 151 27.12 3.27 7.18
C LYS A 151 26.75 2.89 5.75
N LYS A 152 26.32 3.88 4.98
CA LYS A 152 25.86 3.70 3.60
C LYS A 152 27.03 3.50 2.64
N GLN A 153 26.75 2.76 1.55
CA GLN A 153 27.62 2.66 0.40
C GLN A 153 27.35 3.82 -0.57
N GLN A 154 28.31 4.07 -1.48
CA GLN A 154 28.26 5.21 -2.41
C GLN A 154 27.42 4.89 -3.65
N TYR A 155 26.10 4.64 -3.46
CA TYR A 155 25.13 4.49 -4.56
C TYR A 155 23.75 4.97 -4.13
N LEU A 156 22.92 5.30 -5.12
CA LEU A 156 21.50 5.60 -4.99
C LEU A 156 20.68 4.35 -5.35
N SER A 157 19.47 4.24 -4.84
CA SER A 157 18.55 3.16 -5.19
C SER A 157 17.28 3.68 -5.86
N PHE A 158 16.71 2.86 -6.74
CA PHE A 158 15.34 2.96 -7.22
C PHE A 158 14.68 1.59 -7.02
N LEU A 159 13.49 1.58 -6.43
CA LEU A 159 12.74 0.36 -6.22
C LEU A 159 11.27 0.59 -6.59
N GLY A 160 10.79 -0.18 -7.57
CA GLY A 160 9.40 -0.11 -7.99
C GLY A 160 9.20 -0.67 -9.40
N ARG A 161 7.95 -0.87 -9.77
CA ARG A 161 7.60 -1.29 -11.13
C ARG A 161 8.21 -0.34 -12.15
N ILE A 162 8.84 -0.90 -13.18
CA ILE A 162 9.44 -0.11 -14.26
C ILE A 162 8.33 0.38 -15.19
N ALA A 163 7.90 1.63 -14.97
CA ALA A 163 6.81 2.26 -15.71
C ALA A 163 7.06 3.76 -15.82
N PRO A 164 6.58 4.44 -16.88
CA PRO A 164 6.78 5.89 -17.07
C PRO A 164 6.36 6.71 -15.85
N ILE A 165 5.22 6.40 -15.26
CA ILE A 165 4.66 7.10 -14.09
C ILE A 165 5.51 6.97 -12.82
N LYS A 166 6.38 5.95 -12.73
CA LYS A 166 7.30 5.76 -11.59
C LYS A 166 8.62 6.53 -11.77
N GLY A 167 8.88 7.07 -12.96
CA GLY A 167 9.99 7.99 -13.21
C GLY A 167 11.38 7.35 -13.20
N THR A 168 11.53 6.07 -13.54
CA THR A 168 12.83 5.39 -13.56
C THR A 168 13.86 6.12 -14.43
N HIS A 169 13.45 6.65 -15.58
CA HIS A 169 14.29 7.47 -16.46
C HIS A 169 14.77 8.76 -15.77
N LEU A 170 13.95 9.37 -14.92
CA LEU A 170 14.32 10.56 -14.14
C LEU A 170 15.30 10.21 -13.01
N ALA A 171 15.15 9.05 -12.37
CA ALA A 171 16.13 8.55 -11.41
C ALA A 171 17.51 8.35 -12.06
N ILE A 172 17.55 7.81 -13.29
CA ILE A 172 18.78 7.68 -14.07
C ILE A 172 19.39 9.06 -14.38
N GLN A 173 18.58 10.04 -14.77
CA GLN A 173 19.04 11.41 -15.01
C GLN A 173 19.62 12.04 -13.74
N ALA A 174 18.93 11.90 -12.60
CA ALA A 174 19.40 12.41 -11.31
C ALA A 174 20.74 11.76 -10.89
N ALA A 175 20.87 10.44 -11.07
CA ALA A 175 22.11 9.74 -10.81
C ALA A 175 23.27 10.24 -11.68
N LYS A 176 23.05 10.41 -12.99
CA LYS A 176 24.07 10.96 -13.92
C LYS A 176 24.47 12.38 -13.53
N GLN A 177 23.52 13.24 -13.20
CA GLN A 177 23.79 14.63 -12.79
C GLN A 177 24.49 14.70 -11.43
N SER A 178 24.16 13.79 -10.51
CA SER A 178 24.82 13.72 -9.20
C SER A 178 26.24 13.12 -9.28
N GLY A 179 26.53 12.31 -10.30
CA GLY A 179 27.78 11.56 -10.39
C GLY A 179 27.82 10.35 -9.41
N ILE A 180 26.67 9.95 -8.86
CA ILE A 180 26.56 8.83 -7.91
C ILE A 180 25.90 7.64 -8.63
N PRO A 181 26.47 6.43 -8.55
CA PRO A 181 25.89 5.24 -9.16
C PRO A 181 24.46 4.96 -8.71
N LEU A 182 23.66 4.34 -9.59
CA LEU A 182 22.28 3.96 -9.30
C LEU A 182 22.06 2.47 -9.49
N LYS A 183 21.46 1.83 -8.48
CA LYS A 183 20.94 0.48 -8.57
C LYS A 183 19.42 0.52 -8.70
N ILE A 184 18.90 -0.15 -9.71
CA ILE A 184 17.48 -0.18 -10.05
C ILE A 184 16.95 -1.59 -9.83
N ALA A 185 15.89 -1.71 -9.02
CA ALA A 185 15.15 -2.95 -8.86
C ALA A 185 13.67 -2.78 -9.22
N GLY A 186 13.10 -3.78 -9.87
CA GLY A 186 11.67 -3.80 -10.16
C GLY A 186 11.28 -4.69 -11.33
N GLU A 187 9.99 -4.97 -11.39
CA GLU A 187 9.36 -5.74 -12.44
C GLU A 187 9.22 -4.90 -13.72
N VAL A 188 9.55 -5.51 -14.85
CA VAL A 188 9.24 -4.97 -16.19
C VAL A 188 8.02 -5.72 -16.72
N GLN A 189 6.84 -5.15 -16.51
CA GLN A 189 5.61 -5.75 -17.04
C GLN A 189 5.57 -5.71 -18.58
N PRO A 190 4.96 -6.72 -19.24
CA PRO A 190 4.91 -6.79 -20.71
C PRO A 190 4.48 -5.50 -21.38
N ARG A 191 3.46 -4.83 -20.84
CA ARG A 191 2.93 -3.54 -21.36
C ARG A 191 3.90 -2.35 -21.26
N PHE A 192 4.97 -2.48 -20.48
CA PHE A 192 5.99 -1.45 -20.32
C PHE A 192 7.35 -1.86 -20.89
N LYS A 193 7.38 -2.95 -21.67
CA LYS A 193 8.61 -3.45 -22.29
C LYS A 193 9.23 -2.43 -23.23
N ASP A 194 8.44 -1.76 -24.06
CA ASP A 194 8.93 -0.73 -24.99
C ASP A 194 9.55 0.45 -24.25
N TYR A 195 8.92 0.89 -23.16
CA TYR A 195 9.49 1.92 -22.28
C TYR A 195 10.83 1.49 -21.68
N PHE A 196 10.91 0.25 -21.20
CA PHE A 196 12.17 -0.27 -20.67
C PHE A 196 13.25 -0.34 -21.74
N ASP A 197 12.93 -0.87 -22.92
CA ASP A 197 13.89 -1.04 -24.02
C ASP A 197 14.36 0.31 -24.59
N SER A 198 13.50 1.37 -24.63
CA SER A 198 13.87 2.68 -25.17
C SER A 198 14.48 3.63 -24.14
N GLU A 199 13.94 3.69 -22.92
CA GLU A 199 14.28 4.73 -21.95
C GLU A 199 15.22 4.25 -20.82
N ILE A 200 15.31 2.96 -20.56
CA ILE A 200 16.08 2.44 -19.44
C ILE A 200 17.30 1.65 -19.92
N LYS A 201 17.05 0.63 -20.73
CA LYS A 201 18.08 -0.31 -21.20
C LYS A 201 19.31 0.35 -21.86
N PRO A 202 19.19 1.41 -22.67
CA PRO A 202 20.36 2.09 -23.27
C PRO A 202 21.31 2.72 -22.24
N HIS A 203 20.85 2.91 -21.01
CA HIS A 203 21.63 3.52 -19.94
C HIS A 203 22.30 2.50 -18.99
N LEU A 204 21.98 1.23 -19.14
CA LEU A 204 22.51 0.17 -18.26
C LEU A 204 23.93 -0.19 -18.71
N ASP A 205 24.91 0.08 -17.88
CA ASP A 205 26.32 -0.29 -18.10
C ASP A 205 26.85 -1.32 -17.10
N GLY A 206 25.98 -1.74 -16.14
CA GLY A 206 26.30 -2.73 -15.12
C GLY A 206 27.30 -2.27 -14.07
N LYS A 207 27.64 -0.97 -14.04
CA LYS A 207 28.57 -0.35 -13.07
C LYS A 207 28.04 0.92 -12.48
N PHE A 208 27.75 1.91 -13.33
CA PHE A 208 27.21 3.20 -12.87
C PHE A 208 25.69 3.17 -12.82
N ILE A 209 25.04 2.55 -13.79
CA ILE A 209 23.59 2.27 -13.78
C ILE A 209 23.41 0.76 -13.87
N GLU A 210 22.99 0.15 -12.77
CA GLU A 210 22.79 -1.29 -12.64
C GLU A 210 21.30 -1.63 -12.50
N PHE A 211 20.79 -2.53 -13.32
CA PHE A 211 19.45 -3.12 -13.18
C PHE A 211 19.59 -4.53 -12.62
N ILE A 212 19.05 -4.73 -11.40
CA ILE A 212 19.18 -6.00 -10.66
C ILE A 212 17.95 -6.91 -10.79
N GLY A 213 16.92 -6.48 -11.56
CA GLY A 213 15.68 -7.22 -11.71
C GLY A 213 14.72 -7.08 -10.53
N GLU A 214 13.87 -8.07 -10.32
CA GLU A 214 12.95 -8.10 -9.19
C GLU A 214 13.69 -8.37 -7.88
N ALA A 215 13.21 -7.75 -6.79
CA ALA A 215 13.83 -7.84 -5.47
C ALA A 215 12.89 -8.56 -4.49
N ASP A 216 13.33 -9.65 -3.91
CA ASP A 216 12.74 -10.25 -2.71
C ASP A 216 13.05 -9.41 -1.45
N LEU A 217 12.56 -9.82 -0.30
CA LEU A 217 12.79 -9.07 0.95
C LEU A 217 14.28 -8.92 1.29
N LYS A 218 15.07 -9.95 1.07
CA LYS A 218 16.53 -9.92 1.34
C LYS A 218 17.21 -8.92 0.40
N THR A 219 16.94 -9.01 -0.88
CA THR A 219 17.48 -8.11 -1.89
C THR A 219 17.04 -6.65 -1.65
N LYS A 220 15.79 -6.44 -1.21
CA LYS A 220 15.29 -5.11 -0.81
C LYS A 220 16.08 -4.55 0.38
N ASN A 221 16.31 -5.35 1.43
CA ASN A 221 17.09 -4.95 2.60
C ASN A 221 18.53 -4.57 2.20
N GLU A 222 19.16 -5.37 1.36
CA GLU A 222 20.51 -5.09 0.87
C GLU A 222 20.54 -3.83 0.00
N LEU A 223 19.60 -3.69 -0.95
CA LEU A 223 19.50 -2.54 -1.85
C LEU A 223 19.23 -1.25 -1.10
N LEU A 224 18.18 -1.23 -0.31
CA LEU A 224 17.74 -0.02 0.42
C LEU A 224 18.68 0.27 1.58
N GLY A 225 19.06 -0.75 2.37
CA GLY A 225 19.88 -0.58 3.55
C GLY A 225 21.24 0.06 3.25
N ASN A 226 21.90 -0.34 2.18
CA ASN A 226 23.20 0.19 1.82
C ASN A 226 23.17 1.46 0.97
N SER A 227 22.01 1.88 0.46
CA SER A 227 21.87 3.05 -0.40
C SER A 227 22.03 4.36 0.36
N LEU A 228 22.63 5.38 -0.25
CA LEU A 228 22.65 6.75 0.27
C LEU A 228 21.24 7.32 0.36
N ALA A 229 20.43 7.13 -0.68
CA ALA A 229 19.04 7.56 -0.72
C ALA A 229 18.24 6.70 -1.71
N LEU A 230 16.93 6.56 -1.44
CA LEU A 230 15.96 6.11 -2.42
C LEU A 230 15.55 7.28 -3.31
N LEU A 231 15.66 7.14 -4.63
CA LEU A 231 15.09 8.08 -5.60
C LEU A 231 13.66 7.68 -5.92
N PHE A 232 12.72 8.61 -5.73
CA PHE A 232 11.30 8.40 -5.95
C PHE A 232 10.69 9.53 -6.80
N PRO A 233 11.14 9.71 -8.07
CA PRO A 233 10.71 10.79 -8.97
C PRO A 233 9.42 10.45 -9.71
N ILE A 234 8.35 10.19 -8.96
CA ILE A 234 7.05 9.79 -9.50
C ILE A 234 6.37 10.90 -10.30
N LEU A 235 5.60 10.51 -11.32
CA LEU A 235 4.87 11.40 -12.22
C LEU A 235 3.34 11.20 -12.13
N TRP A 236 2.86 10.76 -10.97
CA TRP A 236 1.44 10.51 -10.74
C TRP A 236 1.05 10.78 -9.28
N ASP A 237 -0.25 10.77 -9.01
CA ASP A 237 -0.80 10.86 -7.65
C ASP A 237 -0.61 9.51 -6.93
N GLU A 238 0.53 9.30 -6.29
CA GLU A 238 0.82 8.08 -5.53
C GLU A 238 -0.16 7.92 -4.38
N PRO A 239 -0.92 6.82 -4.28
CA PRO A 239 -1.88 6.64 -3.19
C PRO A 239 -1.23 6.60 -1.80
N PHE A 240 -0.04 5.98 -1.69
CA PHE A 240 0.74 5.95 -0.45
C PHE A 240 2.25 5.79 -0.66
N GLY A 241 2.70 4.72 -1.35
CA GLY A 241 4.11 4.48 -1.66
C GLY A 241 4.87 3.72 -0.57
N LEU A 242 4.51 2.46 -0.32
CA LEU A 242 5.14 1.58 0.67
C LEU A 242 6.67 1.57 0.60
N VAL A 243 7.25 1.66 -0.58
CA VAL A 243 8.70 1.66 -0.78
C VAL A 243 9.41 2.81 -0.04
N MET A 244 8.73 3.93 0.18
CA MET A 244 9.30 5.04 0.95
C MET A 244 9.49 4.64 2.41
N ILE A 245 8.50 3.98 3.02
CA ILE A 245 8.65 3.51 4.41
C ILE A 245 9.57 2.30 4.52
N GLU A 246 9.66 1.43 3.51
CA GLU A 246 10.67 0.37 3.43
C GLU A 246 12.10 0.96 3.45
N ALA A 247 12.35 2.00 2.65
CA ALA A 247 13.64 2.70 2.64
C ALA A 247 13.95 3.36 4.01
N MET A 248 12.99 4.12 4.54
CA MET A 248 13.15 4.76 5.85
C MET A 248 13.34 3.74 6.98
N ALA A 249 12.71 2.57 6.90
CA ALA A 249 12.91 1.45 7.82
C ALA A 249 14.37 0.94 7.80
N CYS A 250 15.01 0.96 6.65
CA CYS A 250 16.44 0.67 6.52
C CYS A 250 17.36 1.85 6.91
N GLY A 251 16.81 2.96 7.42
CA GLY A 251 17.54 4.18 7.70
C GLY A 251 18.00 4.93 6.44
N THR A 252 17.32 4.73 5.31
CA THR A 252 17.65 5.34 4.03
C THR A 252 16.68 6.46 3.71
N PRO A 253 17.12 7.70 3.59
CA PRO A 253 16.27 8.83 3.27
C PRO A 253 15.71 8.73 1.86
N VAL A 254 14.58 9.41 1.64
CA VAL A 254 13.86 9.40 0.36
C VAL A 254 14.01 10.76 -0.32
N LEU A 255 14.44 10.76 -1.57
CA LEU A 255 14.40 11.94 -2.44
C LEU A 255 13.24 11.75 -3.42
N ALA A 256 12.18 12.55 -3.29
CA ALA A 256 10.93 12.31 -4.00
C ALA A 256 10.38 13.56 -4.68
N PHE A 257 9.62 13.37 -5.76
CA PHE A 257 8.75 14.42 -6.30
C PHE A 257 7.42 14.49 -5.53
N PRO A 258 6.80 15.69 -5.42
CA PRO A 258 5.59 15.90 -4.62
C PRO A 258 4.32 15.37 -5.32
N GLY A 259 4.19 14.06 -5.47
CA GLY A 259 3.01 13.42 -6.09
C GLY A 259 2.16 12.67 -5.06
N GLY A 260 0.85 12.95 -5.03
CA GLY A 260 -0.10 12.23 -4.17
C GLY A 260 0.23 12.32 -2.68
N ALA A 261 0.41 11.18 -2.04
CA ALA A 261 0.70 11.04 -0.61
C ALA A 261 2.17 11.31 -0.22
N VAL A 262 3.08 11.61 -1.16
CA VAL A 262 4.50 11.83 -0.84
C VAL A 262 4.70 12.85 0.28
N PRO A 263 4.02 14.02 0.32
CA PRO A 263 4.19 14.98 1.40
C PRO A 263 3.67 14.52 2.77
N GLU A 264 2.84 13.48 2.80
CA GLU A 264 2.36 12.87 4.05
C GLU A 264 3.34 11.83 4.60
N VAL A 265 4.04 11.13 3.69
CA VAL A 265 4.96 10.04 4.02
C VAL A 265 6.38 10.54 4.26
N VAL A 266 6.87 11.43 3.41
CA VAL A 266 8.22 12.01 3.53
C VAL A 266 8.15 13.33 4.28
N LYS A 267 8.82 13.40 5.43
CA LYS A 267 9.01 14.65 6.18
C LYS A 267 10.25 15.35 5.67
N ASP A 268 10.05 16.45 4.96
CA ASP A 268 11.15 17.24 4.39
C ASP A 268 12.17 17.66 5.44
N GLY A 269 13.46 17.45 5.15
CA GLY A 269 14.58 17.73 6.06
C GLY A 269 14.70 16.77 7.26
N VAL A 270 13.88 15.71 7.37
CA VAL A 270 13.90 14.74 8.48
C VAL A 270 14.03 13.31 7.98
N SER A 271 13.15 12.87 7.11
CA SER A 271 13.16 11.51 6.57
C SER A 271 13.50 11.45 5.07
N GLY A 272 13.67 12.60 4.46
CA GLY A 272 14.00 12.77 3.06
C GLY A 272 13.89 14.22 2.63
N TYR A 273 13.88 14.43 1.31
CA TYR A 273 13.63 15.72 0.69
C TYR A 273 12.58 15.63 -0.40
N ILE A 274 11.69 16.63 -0.45
CA ILE A 274 10.69 16.77 -1.52
C ILE A 274 11.30 17.70 -2.57
N CYS A 275 11.64 17.15 -3.73
CA CYS A 275 12.34 17.83 -4.80
C CYS A 275 11.36 18.26 -5.91
N SER A 276 11.54 19.44 -6.46
CA SER A 276 10.72 19.99 -7.53
C SER A 276 11.23 19.62 -8.94
N SER A 277 12.48 19.15 -9.04
CA SER A 277 13.11 18.79 -10.31
C SER A 277 14.22 17.73 -10.14
N VAL A 278 14.67 17.20 -11.28
CA VAL A 278 15.80 16.27 -11.35
C VAL A 278 17.10 16.94 -10.84
N GLU A 279 17.30 18.20 -11.17
CA GLU A 279 18.47 19.00 -10.76
C GLU A 279 18.51 19.17 -9.24
N GLU A 280 17.38 19.47 -8.61
CA GLU A 280 17.28 19.55 -7.16
C GLU A 280 17.52 18.20 -6.52
N MET A 281 16.92 17.13 -7.06
CA MET A 281 17.13 15.77 -6.57
C MET A 281 18.60 15.35 -6.64
N ALA A 282 19.28 15.64 -7.74
CA ALA A 282 20.71 15.39 -7.89
C ALA A 282 21.56 16.24 -6.94
N GLY A 283 21.19 17.50 -6.71
CA GLY A 283 21.83 18.39 -5.76
C GLY A 283 21.71 17.90 -4.32
N ARG A 284 20.49 17.44 -3.92
CA ARG A 284 20.25 16.83 -2.59
C ARG A 284 21.03 15.53 -2.41
N ALA A 285 21.11 14.69 -3.46
CA ALA A 285 21.89 13.45 -3.40
C ALA A 285 23.39 13.69 -3.15
N LYS A 286 23.97 14.75 -3.74
CA LYS A 286 25.37 15.14 -3.50
C LYS A 286 25.63 15.66 -2.09
N ASN A 287 24.67 16.36 -1.50
CA ASN A 287 24.80 17.07 -0.24
C ASN A 287 23.82 16.52 0.80
N LEU A 288 23.74 15.19 0.91
CA LEU A 288 22.83 14.53 1.81
C LEU A 288 23.37 14.61 3.23
N ASP A 289 22.63 15.25 4.11
CA ASP A 289 22.99 15.54 5.50
C ASP A 289 22.06 14.91 6.54
N LEU A 290 21.24 13.93 6.11
CA LEU A 290 20.27 13.26 6.98
C LEU A 290 20.88 12.05 7.70
N ASP A 291 20.67 12.00 9.02
CA ASP A 291 21.13 10.90 9.87
C ASP A 291 20.20 9.67 9.73
N ALA A 292 20.81 8.52 9.40
CA ALA A 292 20.09 7.26 9.19
C ALA A 292 19.24 6.81 10.40
N ALA A 293 19.73 7.04 11.61
CA ALA A 293 18.98 6.69 12.81
C ALA A 293 17.75 7.59 13.01
N THR A 294 17.84 8.85 12.62
CA THR A 294 16.71 9.79 12.65
C THR A 294 15.66 9.40 11.61
N VAL A 295 16.08 9.04 10.40
CA VAL A 295 15.19 8.54 9.33
C VAL A 295 14.46 7.28 9.81
N ARG A 296 15.17 6.32 10.39
CA ARG A 296 14.57 5.10 10.96
C ARG A 296 13.56 5.40 12.06
N ARG A 297 13.91 6.23 13.05
CA ARG A 297 12.99 6.61 14.14
C ARG A 297 11.72 7.28 13.62
N TYR A 298 11.82 8.07 12.53
CA TYR A 298 10.66 8.67 11.91
C TYR A 298 9.70 7.60 11.36
N ALA A 299 10.22 6.58 10.66
CA ALA A 299 9.41 5.46 10.16
C ALA A 299 8.75 4.68 11.32
N GLU A 300 9.51 4.35 12.38
CA GLU A 300 9.01 3.63 13.54
C GLU A 300 7.87 4.35 14.24
N LYS A 301 7.98 5.67 14.38
CA LYS A 301 6.97 6.49 15.04
C LYS A 301 5.68 6.60 14.26
N ASN A 302 5.76 6.68 12.93
CA ASN A 302 4.62 7.09 12.10
C ASN A 302 4.01 5.93 11.28
N PHE A 303 4.78 4.86 11.00
CA PHE A 303 4.39 3.83 10.04
C PHE A 303 4.64 2.40 10.57
N SER A 304 4.56 2.21 11.87
CA SER A 304 4.66 0.87 12.46
C SER A 304 3.39 0.05 12.18
N LEU A 305 3.56 -1.25 11.96
CA LEU A 305 2.45 -2.20 11.82
C LEU A 305 1.47 -2.10 13.00
N ASN A 306 1.98 -2.07 14.23
CA ASN A 306 1.15 -1.97 15.42
C ASN A 306 0.28 -0.71 15.44
N GLY A 307 0.81 0.44 15.00
CA GLY A 307 0.06 1.69 14.90
C GLY A 307 -1.10 1.59 13.90
N MET A 308 -0.84 1.01 12.72
CA MET A 308 -1.87 0.73 11.71
C MET A 308 -2.94 -0.22 12.27
N VAL A 309 -2.53 -1.38 12.81
CA VAL A 309 -3.46 -2.39 13.36
C VAL A 309 -4.33 -1.80 14.46
N SER A 310 -3.76 -1.08 15.42
CA SER A 310 -4.52 -0.43 16.49
C SER A 310 -5.56 0.56 15.97
N SER A 311 -5.25 1.27 14.87
CA SER A 311 -6.19 2.17 14.20
C SER A 311 -7.38 1.42 13.58
N TYR A 312 -7.13 0.22 13.01
CA TYR A 312 -8.20 -0.64 12.50
C TYR A 312 -9.02 -1.26 13.62
N VAL A 313 -8.40 -1.73 14.70
CA VAL A 313 -9.12 -2.25 15.89
C VAL A 313 -10.07 -1.20 16.46
N GLN A 314 -9.57 0.02 16.62
CA GLN A 314 -10.42 1.15 17.05
C GLN A 314 -11.58 1.39 16.09
N LEU A 315 -11.32 1.39 14.77
CA LEU A 315 -12.35 1.57 13.75
C LEU A 315 -13.43 0.49 13.83
N TYR A 316 -13.04 -0.78 13.91
CA TYR A 316 -13.98 -1.90 13.99
C TYR A 316 -14.84 -1.80 15.26
N SER A 317 -14.22 -1.50 16.41
CA SER A 317 -14.94 -1.30 17.67
C SER A 317 -15.97 -0.18 17.59
N GLU A 318 -15.61 0.96 16.97
CA GLU A 318 -16.52 2.09 16.75
C GLU A 318 -17.72 1.71 15.85
N ILE A 319 -17.45 0.90 14.82
CA ILE A 319 -18.48 0.49 13.84
C ILE A 319 -19.45 -0.52 14.47
N VAL A 320 -18.96 -1.52 15.19
CA VAL A 320 -19.77 -2.52 15.89
C VAL A 320 -20.65 -1.85 16.93
N ALA A 321 -20.10 -0.95 17.76
CA ALA A 321 -20.86 -0.22 18.77
C ALA A 321 -21.97 0.66 18.18
N ARG A 322 -21.79 1.18 16.98
CA ARG A 322 -22.84 1.95 16.27
C ARG A 322 -23.95 1.06 15.71
N GLY A 323 -23.58 -0.14 15.22
CA GLY A 323 -24.55 -1.12 14.75
C GLY A 323 -25.48 -1.59 15.86
N GLN A 324 -24.93 -1.93 17.03
CA GLN A 324 -25.69 -2.35 18.19
C GLN A 324 -26.70 -1.29 18.65
N ARG A 325 -26.32 -0.02 18.74
CA ARG A 325 -27.25 1.07 19.13
C ARG A 325 -28.43 1.24 18.17
N LYS A 326 -28.22 1.07 16.86
CA LYS A 326 -29.33 1.13 15.89
C LYS A 326 -30.34 0.01 16.08
N THR A 327 -29.86 -1.18 16.44
CA THR A 327 -30.72 -2.36 16.70
C THR A 327 -31.54 -2.13 17.98
N ASP A 328 -30.91 -1.66 19.06
CA ASP A 328 -31.57 -1.36 20.34
C ASP A 328 -32.66 -0.27 20.20
N ASP A 329 -32.35 0.80 19.45
CA ASP A 329 -33.31 1.88 19.19
C ASP A 329 -34.51 1.40 18.35
N THR A 330 -34.27 0.49 17.40
CA THR A 330 -35.33 -0.08 16.56
C THR A 330 -36.23 -1.01 17.36
N GLU A 331 -35.67 -1.87 18.22
CA GLU A 331 -36.44 -2.75 19.13
C GLU A 331 -37.22 -1.95 20.18
N ALA A 332 -36.61 -0.91 20.74
CA ALA A 332 -37.27 -0.03 21.69
C ALA A 332 -38.46 0.72 21.03
N GLY A 333 -38.29 1.19 19.78
CA GLY A 333 -39.35 1.82 19.00
C GLY A 333 -40.52 0.87 18.66
N GLN A 334 -40.21 -0.41 18.36
CA GLN A 334 -41.24 -1.42 18.09
C GLN A 334 -42.00 -1.83 19.35
N ARG A 335 -41.36 -1.88 20.52
CA ARG A 335 -42.03 -2.16 21.81
C ARG A 335 -42.90 -0.97 22.32
N ALA A 336 -42.62 0.26 21.87
CA ALA A 336 -43.37 1.42 22.22
C ALA A 336 -44.66 1.62 21.38
N VAL A 337 -44.83 0.87 20.29
CA VAL A 337 -45.97 0.92 19.37
C VAL A 337 -46.90 -0.29 19.53
N ALA A 338 -46.57 -1.26 20.35
CA ALA A 338 -47.36 -2.43 20.72
C ALA A 338 -48.01 -2.20 22.10
#